data_4a6ae42a767a6a97b3cc918c94d578f8
#
_entry.id   4a6ae42a767a6a97b3cc918c94d578f8
#
_cell.length_a   1.000
_cell.length_b   1.000
_cell.length_c   1.000
_cell.angle_alpha   90.00
_cell.angle_beta   90.00
_cell.angle_gamma   90.00
#
_symmetry.space_group_name_H-M   'P 1'
#
loop_
_entity.id
_entity.type
_entity.pdbx_description
1 polymer ?
#
loop_
_entity_poly.entity_id
_entity_poly.type
_entity_poly.pdbx_seq_one_letter_code
_entity_poly.pdbx_strand_id
1 'polypeptide(L)'
;MSKGVGDGVDGEKSLGGFYSHISGNKRRSIFLVFIFILIVAGFGWLVGEAWMGEGIGFIGIFGVFAIVYSLVAYYAGSKMVLGVSKAKQIHKKDDPELWNVMEELCIAGGLPMPQVYVIDDTAPNAFATGRDPEHGVVAITTGLRQKLSRDELQGVMAHELSH
;
A
#
# COMPACT_ATOMS: atom_id res chain seq x y z
N MET A 1 -13.55 -20.39 45.15
CA MET A 1 -12.14 -20.19 44.77
C MET A 1 -12.09 -19.66 43.36
N SER A 2 -11.71 -18.40 43.25
CA SER A 2 -11.59 -17.58 42.06
C SER A 2 -10.38 -18.04 41.21
N LYS A 3 -10.57 -18.07 39.90
CA LYS A 3 -9.51 -17.85 38.87
C LYS A 3 -10.18 -16.94 37.84
N GLY A 4 -9.99 -15.72 37.76
CA GLY A 4 -8.85 -14.81 37.64
C GLY A 4 -8.45 -14.75 36.16
N VAL A 5 -9.09 -13.91 35.38
CA VAL A 5 -8.59 -12.88 34.44
C VAL A 5 -7.21 -13.20 33.87
N GLY A 6 -7.20 -13.55 32.59
CA GLY A 6 -6.02 -13.73 31.75
C GLY A 6 -6.16 -13.16 30.31
N ASP A 7 -7.08 -12.23 30.05
CA ASP A 7 -7.40 -11.81 28.67
C ASP A 7 -6.80 -10.45 28.24
N GLY A 8 -5.92 -9.85 29.06
CA GLY A 8 -5.34 -8.54 28.74
C GLY A 8 -3.99 -8.56 27.99
N VAL A 9 -3.30 -9.70 27.97
CA VAL A 9 -1.88 -9.76 27.52
C VAL A 9 -1.74 -10.10 26.02
N ASP A 10 -2.73 -10.70 25.43
CA ASP A 10 -2.65 -11.18 24.04
C ASP A 10 -2.99 -10.07 23.02
N GLY A 11 -3.85 -9.12 23.39
CA GLY A 11 -4.19 -7.96 22.55
C GLY A 11 -3.01 -6.99 22.38
N GLU A 12 -2.22 -6.78 23.42
CA GLU A 12 -1.08 -5.85 23.39
C GLU A 12 0.10 -6.42 22.59
N LYS A 13 0.28 -7.74 22.58
CA LYS A 13 1.27 -8.43 21.76
C LYS A 13 0.91 -8.45 20.28
N SER A 14 -0.37 -8.53 19.93
CA SER A 14 -0.83 -8.51 18.54
C SER A 14 -0.63 -7.12 17.91
N LEU A 15 -0.97 -6.06 18.62
CA LEU A 15 -0.76 -4.68 18.18
C LEU A 15 0.72 -4.33 18.01
N GLY A 16 1.59 -4.78 18.94
CA GLY A 16 3.04 -4.61 18.84
C GLY A 16 3.64 -5.32 17.61
N GLY A 17 3.08 -6.45 17.20
CA GLY A 17 3.48 -7.18 15.99
C GLY A 17 3.20 -6.39 14.70
N PHE A 18 2.02 -5.79 14.56
CA PHE A 18 1.66 -5.00 13.39
C PHE A 18 2.56 -3.78 13.18
N TYR A 19 2.80 -3.00 14.22
CA TYR A 19 3.67 -1.82 14.13
C TYR A 19 5.14 -2.16 13.84
N SER A 20 5.63 -3.32 14.28
CA SER A 20 6.99 -3.77 14.00
C SER A 20 7.17 -4.17 12.51
N HIS A 21 6.16 -4.75 11.88
CA HIS A 21 6.18 -5.07 10.45
C HIS A 21 6.13 -3.82 9.57
N ILE A 22 5.31 -2.83 9.93
CA ILE A 22 5.22 -1.54 9.22
C ILE A 22 6.57 -0.81 9.25
N SER A 23 7.24 -0.74 10.39
CA SER A 23 8.55 -0.09 10.51
C SER A 23 9.64 -0.81 9.71
N GLY A 24 9.60 -2.13 9.66
CA GLY A 24 10.51 -2.96 8.87
C GLY A 24 10.36 -2.72 7.36
N ASN A 25 9.14 -2.67 6.86
CA ASN A 25 8.85 -2.43 5.45
C ASN A 25 9.25 -1.01 5.01
N LYS A 26 8.97 -0.01 5.82
CA LYS A 26 9.39 1.38 5.56
C LYS A 26 10.90 1.51 5.42
N ARG A 27 11.68 0.86 6.30
CA ARG A 27 13.14 0.88 6.24
C ARG A 27 13.68 0.18 4.98
N ARG A 28 13.09 -0.95 4.59
CA ARG A 28 13.44 -1.65 3.34
C ARG A 28 13.13 -0.81 2.10
N SER A 29 11.98 -0.13 2.07
CA SER A 29 11.62 0.77 0.98
C SER A 29 12.60 1.94 0.85
N ILE A 30 12.98 2.58 1.96
CA ILE A 30 13.98 3.66 1.96
C ILE A 30 15.33 3.15 1.42
N PHE A 31 15.76 1.96 1.83
CA PHE A 31 16.99 1.35 1.36
C PHE A 31 16.95 1.07 -0.15
N LEU A 32 15.84 0.56 -0.67
CA LEU A 32 15.65 0.33 -2.10
C LEU A 32 15.67 1.64 -2.91
N VAL A 33 15.02 2.68 -2.40
CA VAL A 33 15.07 4.02 -3.02
C VAL A 33 16.50 4.56 -3.05
N PHE A 34 17.26 4.39 -1.98
CA PHE A 34 18.66 4.80 -1.93
C PHE A 34 19.51 4.06 -2.98
N ILE A 35 19.37 2.73 -3.09
CA ILE A 35 20.05 1.94 -4.13
C ILE A 35 19.65 2.41 -5.53
N PHE A 36 18.35 2.66 -5.76
CA PHE A 36 17.87 3.15 -7.05
C PHE A 36 18.53 4.48 -7.43
N ILE A 37 18.63 5.43 -6.49
CA ILE A 37 19.29 6.72 -6.72
C ILE A 37 20.77 6.52 -7.08
N LEU A 38 21.49 5.63 -6.38
CA LEU A 38 22.89 5.33 -6.68
C LEU A 38 23.07 4.72 -8.07
N ILE A 39 22.21 3.79 -8.47
CA ILE A 39 22.25 3.17 -9.80
C ILE A 39 22.01 4.21 -10.89
N VAL A 40 20.99 5.05 -10.75
CA VAL A 40 20.65 6.07 -11.75
C VAL A 40 21.74 7.15 -11.82
N ALA A 41 22.30 7.58 -10.70
CA ALA A 41 23.42 8.54 -10.68
C ALA A 41 24.67 7.94 -11.31
N GLY A 42 25.00 6.68 -10.99
CA GLY A 42 26.12 5.96 -11.60
C GLY A 42 25.97 5.76 -13.11
N PHE A 43 24.75 5.45 -13.57
CA PHE A 43 24.45 5.40 -15.00
C PHE A 43 24.62 6.78 -15.65
N GLY A 44 24.17 7.84 -15.02
CA GLY A 44 24.39 9.21 -15.48
C GLY A 44 25.85 9.54 -15.62
N TRP A 45 26.69 9.13 -14.65
CA TRP A 45 28.13 9.32 -14.71
C TRP A 45 28.73 8.59 -15.93
N LEU A 46 28.39 7.33 -16.16
CA LEU A 46 28.86 6.53 -17.30
C LEU A 46 28.51 7.19 -18.65
N VAL A 47 27.25 7.65 -18.79
CA VAL A 47 26.78 8.32 -20.02
C VAL A 47 27.51 9.64 -20.23
N GLY A 48 27.66 10.46 -19.18
CA GLY A 48 28.34 11.74 -19.25
C GLY A 48 29.82 11.61 -19.58
N GLU A 49 30.52 10.63 -18.99
CA GLU A 49 31.92 10.33 -19.26
C GLU A 49 32.11 9.84 -20.69
N ALA A 50 31.28 8.90 -21.16
CA ALA A 50 31.42 8.28 -22.47
C ALA A 50 31.16 9.25 -23.65
N TRP A 51 30.26 10.22 -23.47
CA TRP A 51 29.82 11.09 -24.58
C TRP A 51 30.38 12.51 -24.52
N MET A 52 30.62 13.05 -23.32
CA MET A 52 31.03 14.45 -23.15
C MET A 52 32.32 14.62 -22.38
N GLY A 53 32.86 13.57 -21.75
CA GLY A 53 34.04 13.67 -20.88
C GLY A 53 33.77 14.42 -19.56
N GLU A 54 32.50 14.60 -19.19
CA GLU A 54 32.05 15.35 -18.01
C GLU A 54 31.12 14.52 -17.13
N GLY A 55 31.53 13.32 -16.69
CA GLY A 55 30.71 12.40 -15.91
C GLY A 55 30.17 13.00 -14.61
N ILE A 56 30.95 13.87 -13.94
CA ILE A 56 30.55 14.48 -12.65
C ILE A 56 29.30 15.36 -12.80
N GLY A 57 29.21 16.16 -13.84
CA GLY A 57 28.03 17.02 -14.11
C GLY A 57 26.74 16.20 -14.27
N PHE A 58 26.83 15.05 -14.93
CA PHE A 58 25.68 14.16 -15.15
C PHE A 58 25.23 13.43 -13.90
N ILE A 59 26.10 13.16 -12.91
CA ILE A 59 25.71 12.64 -11.61
C ILE A 59 24.67 13.57 -10.96
N GLY A 60 24.89 14.89 -10.98
CA GLY A 60 23.98 15.86 -10.43
C GLY A 60 22.60 15.83 -11.09
N ILE A 61 22.56 15.85 -12.43
CA ILE A 61 21.33 15.86 -13.20
C ILE A 61 20.52 14.57 -12.98
N PHE A 62 21.16 13.40 -13.14
CA PHE A 62 20.50 12.11 -12.97
C PHE A 62 20.14 11.84 -11.50
N GLY A 63 20.95 12.31 -10.55
CA GLY A 63 20.65 12.21 -9.13
C GLY A 63 19.41 13.02 -8.73
N VAL A 64 19.30 14.27 -9.18
CA VAL A 64 18.09 15.09 -8.97
C VAL A 64 16.88 14.46 -9.62
N PHE A 65 17.00 13.99 -10.85
CA PHE A 65 15.92 13.26 -11.53
C PHE A 65 15.45 12.03 -10.73
N ALA A 66 16.39 11.21 -10.24
CA ALA A 66 16.06 10.02 -9.46
C ALA A 66 15.35 10.36 -8.14
N ILE A 67 15.78 11.44 -7.46
CA ILE A 67 15.13 11.92 -6.23
C ILE A 67 13.69 12.36 -6.53
N VAL A 68 13.49 13.23 -7.52
CA VAL A 68 12.16 13.73 -7.90
C VAL A 68 11.26 12.57 -8.30
N TYR A 69 11.74 11.66 -9.14
CA TYR A 69 10.99 10.47 -9.55
C TYR A 69 10.58 9.60 -8.35
N SER A 70 11.50 9.35 -7.42
CA SER A 70 11.23 8.58 -6.22
C SER A 70 10.17 9.23 -5.33
N LEU A 71 10.21 10.56 -5.17
CA LEU A 71 9.18 11.30 -4.43
C LEU A 71 7.83 11.20 -5.11
N VAL A 72 7.76 11.40 -6.43
CA VAL A 72 6.51 11.26 -7.20
C VAL A 72 5.96 9.83 -7.06
N ALA A 73 6.79 8.81 -7.23
CA ALA A 73 6.38 7.41 -7.08
C ALA A 73 5.86 7.11 -5.66
N TYR A 74 6.50 7.64 -4.64
CA TYR A 74 6.10 7.44 -3.24
C TYR A 74 4.74 8.10 -2.93
N TYR A 75 4.51 9.34 -3.39
CA TYR A 75 3.28 10.08 -3.07
C TYR A 75 2.14 9.82 -4.04
N ALA A 76 2.42 9.49 -5.30
CA ALA A 76 1.42 9.32 -6.34
C ALA A 76 1.19 7.85 -6.74
N GLY A 77 1.98 6.89 -6.21
CA GLY A 77 1.94 5.48 -6.62
C GLY A 77 0.54 4.87 -6.54
N SER A 78 -0.16 5.01 -5.41
CA SER A 78 -1.53 4.48 -5.25
C SER A 78 -2.50 5.12 -6.25
N LYS A 79 -2.40 6.43 -6.48
CA LYS A 79 -3.27 7.13 -7.45
C LYS A 79 -3.00 6.67 -8.89
N MET A 80 -1.75 6.37 -9.23
CA MET A 80 -1.38 5.84 -10.55
C MET A 80 -1.98 4.45 -10.76
N VAL A 81 -1.88 3.55 -9.79
CA VAL A 81 -2.48 2.21 -9.86
C VAL A 81 -3.99 2.31 -10.04
N LEU A 82 -4.67 3.14 -9.24
CA LEU A 82 -6.11 3.37 -9.36
C LEU A 82 -6.51 3.96 -10.70
N GLY A 83 -5.71 4.89 -11.23
CA GLY A 83 -5.95 5.51 -12.55
C GLY A 83 -5.83 4.52 -13.70
N VAL A 84 -4.77 3.69 -13.70
CA VAL A 84 -4.57 2.64 -14.73
C VAL A 84 -5.68 1.59 -14.65
N SER A 85 -6.10 1.21 -13.44
CA SER A 85 -7.16 0.24 -13.20
C SER A 85 -8.57 0.81 -13.41
N LYS A 86 -8.71 2.10 -13.72
CA LYS A 86 -10.00 2.80 -13.84
C LYS A 86 -10.89 2.60 -12.61
N ALA A 87 -10.29 2.50 -11.45
CA ALA A 87 -10.96 2.26 -10.18
C ALA A 87 -11.87 3.45 -9.82
N LYS A 88 -13.08 3.17 -9.39
CA LYS A 88 -14.06 4.18 -8.94
C LYS A 88 -14.17 4.13 -7.43
N GLN A 89 -13.98 5.25 -6.76
CA GLN A 89 -14.19 5.34 -5.32
C GLN A 89 -15.68 5.14 -5.02
N ILE A 90 -15.95 4.32 -4.01
CA ILE A 90 -17.30 4.07 -3.52
C ILE A 90 -17.45 4.56 -2.07
N HIS A 91 -18.69 4.82 -1.70
CA HIS A 91 -19.10 5.19 -0.35
C HIS A 91 -20.17 4.21 0.14
N LYS A 92 -20.54 4.30 1.41
CA LYS A 92 -21.53 3.42 2.05
C LYS A 92 -22.86 3.27 1.29
N LYS A 93 -23.29 4.32 0.58
CA LYS A 93 -24.53 4.32 -0.23
C LYS A 93 -24.42 3.49 -1.51
N ASP A 94 -23.20 3.29 -2.03
CA ASP A 94 -22.97 2.64 -3.34
C ASP A 94 -22.88 1.12 -3.18
N ASP A 95 -22.21 0.61 -2.13
CA ASP A 95 -22.19 -0.80 -1.72
C ASP A 95 -22.18 -0.89 -0.18
N PRO A 96 -23.34 -0.91 0.47
CA PRO A 96 -23.43 -0.95 1.93
C PRO A 96 -22.80 -2.20 2.56
N GLU A 97 -22.84 -3.34 1.86
CA GLU A 97 -22.33 -4.60 2.38
C GLU A 97 -20.81 -4.60 2.41
N LEU A 98 -20.15 -4.25 1.30
CA LEU A 98 -18.69 -4.11 1.24
C LEU A 98 -18.22 -3.05 2.24
N TRP A 99 -18.91 -1.92 2.32
CA TRP A 99 -18.57 -0.87 3.26
C TRP A 99 -18.65 -1.31 4.72
N ASN A 100 -19.71 -2.02 5.11
CA ASN A 100 -19.90 -2.49 6.48
C ASN A 100 -18.84 -3.54 6.85
N VAL A 101 -18.52 -4.47 5.94
CA VAL A 101 -17.43 -5.44 6.13
C VAL A 101 -16.11 -4.75 6.39
N MET A 102 -15.78 -3.73 5.59
CA MET A 102 -14.55 -2.94 5.80
C MET A 102 -14.53 -2.20 7.13
N GLU A 103 -15.66 -1.57 7.48
CA GLU A 103 -15.82 -0.84 8.76
C GLU A 103 -15.66 -1.77 9.96
N GLU A 104 -16.30 -2.95 9.94
CA GLU A 104 -16.18 -3.98 10.99
C GLU A 104 -14.73 -4.47 11.16
N LEU A 105 -14.05 -4.75 10.04
CA LEU A 105 -12.66 -5.19 10.07
C LEU A 105 -11.70 -4.11 10.60
N CYS A 106 -11.91 -2.86 10.21
CA CYS A 106 -11.10 -1.75 10.70
C CYS A 106 -11.30 -1.52 12.20
N ILE A 107 -12.53 -1.61 12.70
CA ILE A 107 -12.83 -1.53 14.14
C ILE A 107 -12.17 -2.68 14.88
N ALA A 108 -12.29 -3.91 14.39
CA ALA A 108 -11.70 -5.09 15.01
C ALA A 108 -10.17 -5.05 15.03
N GLY A 109 -9.55 -4.53 13.96
CA GLY A 109 -8.10 -4.40 13.81
C GLY A 109 -7.50 -3.13 14.43
N GLY A 110 -8.31 -2.20 14.91
CA GLY A 110 -7.84 -0.88 15.38
C GLY A 110 -7.18 -0.06 14.27
N LEU A 111 -7.62 -0.25 13.02
CA LEU A 111 -7.06 0.40 11.83
C LEU A 111 -7.94 1.57 11.38
N PRO A 112 -7.37 2.62 10.79
CA PRO A 112 -8.15 3.66 10.13
C PRO A 112 -8.86 3.07 8.91
N MET A 113 -10.07 3.60 8.61
CA MET A 113 -10.84 3.17 7.43
C MET A 113 -10.13 3.58 6.14
N PRO A 114 -9.73 2.65 5.27
CA PRO A 114 -9.10 2.97 3.99
C PRO A 114 -10.12 3.55 3.01
N GLN A 115 -9.62 4.15 1.93
CA GLN A 115 -10.47 4.49 0.80
C GLN A 115 -10.84 3.22 0.04
N VAL A 116 -12.13 2.99 -0.21
CA VAL A 116 -12.63 1.79 -0.88
C VAL A 116 -12.96 2.11 -2.35
N TYR A 117 -12.48 1.26 -3.25
CA TYR A 117 -12.65 1.39 -4.69
C TYR A 117 -13.21 0.11 -5.30
N VAL A 118 -13.99 0.28 -6.36
CA VAL A 118 -14.46 -0.82 -7.21
C VAL A 118 -13.91 -0.63 -8.62
N ILE A 119 -13.42 -1.73 -9.20
CA ILE A 119 -12.91 -1.79 -10.57
C ILE A 119 -13.93 -2.57 -11.40
N ASP A 120 -14.35 -2.00 -12.51
CA ASP A 120 -15.26 -2.66 -13.45
C ASP A 120 -14.49 -3.66 -14.32
N ASP A 121 -14.24 -4.84 -13.74
CA ASP A 121 -13.54 -5.97 -14.38
C ASP A 121 -14.19 -7.27 -13.94
N THR A 122 -14.39 -8.18 -14.89
CA THR A 122 -14.96 -9.52 -14.64
C THR A 122 -13.96 -10.51 -14.05
N ALA A 123 -12.66 -10.26 -14.20
CA ALA A 123 -11.61 -11.06 -13.57
C ALA A 123 -11.65 -10.88 -12.04
N PRO A 124 -11.70 -11.98 -11.24
CA PRO A 124 -11.76 -11.88 -9.80
C PRO A 124 -10.40 -11.41 -9.25
N ASN A 125 -10.38 -10.22 -8.66
CA ASN A 125 -9.19 -9.65 -8.03
C ASN A 125 -9.55 -8.67 -6.92
N ALA A 126 -8.67 -8.55 -5.92
CA ALA A 126 -8.67 -7.49 -4.93
C ALA A 126 -7.22 -7.14 -4.59
N PHE A 127 -6.97 -5.93 -4.13
CA PHE A 127 -5.65 -5.53 -3.63
C PHE A 127 -5.77 -4.36 -2.66
N ALA A 128 -4.81 -4.28 -1.75
CA ALA A 128 -4.58 -3.11 -0.94
C ALA A 128 -3.31 -2.38 -1.40
N THR A 129 -3.29 -1.07 -1.27
CA THR A 129 -2.13 -0.23 -1.54
C THR A 129 -2.17 1.01 -0.65
N GLY A 130 -1.02 1.60 -0.40
CA GLY A 130 -0.91 2.79 0.43
C GLY A 130 0.52 2.96 0.92
N ARG A 131 0.90 4.19 1.27
CA ARG A 131 2.22 4.46 1.86
C ARG A 131 2.25 4.24 3.37
N ASP A 132 1.10 4.32 3.99
CA ASP A 132 0.86 4.12 5.42
C ASP A 132 -0.63 3.80 5.65
N PRO A 133 -1.03 3.31 6.85
CA PRO A 133 -2.42 2.96 7.15
C PRO A 133 -3.42 4.12 6.99
N GLU A 134 -2.99 5.37 7.25
CA GLU A 134 -3.84 6.56 7.13
C GLU A 134 -4.15 6.92 5.67
N HIS A 135 -3.29 6.46 4.73
CA HIS A 135 -3.43 6.63 3.29
C HIS A 135 -3.67 5.30 2.58
N GLY A 136 -4.27 4.36 3.31
CA GLY A 136 -4.64 3.05 2.79
C GLY A 136 -5.75 3.15 1.74
N VAL A 137 -5.64 2.30 0.73
CA VAL A 137 -6.63 2.14 -0.33
C VAL A 137 -6.86 0.64 -0.52
N VAL A 138 -8.11 0.24 -0.60
CA VAL A 138 -8.51 -1.13 -0.94
C VAL A 138 -9.37 -1.09 -2.20
N ALA A 139 -9.06 -1.94 -3.16
CA ALA A 139 -9.80 -2.07 -4.40
C ALA A 139 -10.23 -3.51 -4.62
N ILE A 140 -11.45 -3.70 -5.12
CA ILE A 140 -12.02 -5.00 -5.50
C ILE A 140 -12.63 -4.91 -6.89
N THR A 141 -12.51 -5.96 -7.69
CA THR A 141 -13.18 -6.03 -8.99
C THR A 141 -14.65 -6.44 -8.83
N THR A 142 -15.49 -5.99 -9.76
CA THR A 142 -16.89 -6.39 -9.83
C THR A 142 -17.04 -7.92 -9.94
N GLY A 143 -16.13 -8.56 -10.69
CA GLY A 143 -16.12 -10.02 -10.86
C GLY A 143 -15.83 -10.79 -9.57
N LEU A 144 -14.98 -10.28 -8.67
CA LEU A 144 -14.77 -10.90 -7.36
C LEU A 144 -15.92 -10.57 -6.42
N ARG A 145 -16.34 -9.30 -6.35
CA ARG A 145 -17.41 -8.84 -5.46
C ARG A 145 -18.73 -9.61 -5.67
N GLN A 146 -19.07 -9.93 -6.92
CA GLN A 146 -20.30 -10.68 -7.26
C GLN A 146 -20.24 -12.16 -6.91
N LYS A 147 -19.05 -12.74 -6.79
CA LYS A 147 -18.86 -14.16 -6.51
C LYS A 147 -18.83 -14.50 -5.04
N LEU A 148 -18.50 -13.54 -4.18
CA LEU A 148 -18.30 -13.76 -2.77
C LEU A 148 -19.58 -13.53 -1.99
N SER A 149 -19.89 -14.46 -1.09
CA SER A 149 -20.79 -14.24 0.05
C SER A 149 -20.17 -13.21 1.01
N ARG A 150 -20.98 -12.72 1.96
CA ARG A 150 -20.50 -11.75 2.97
C ARG A 150 -19.32 -12.29 3.79
N ASP A 151 -19.36 -13.54 4.19
CA ASP A 151 -18.31 -14.16 5.02
C ASP A 151 -17.01 -14.37 4.23
N GLU A 152 -17.12 -14.78 2.97
CA GLU A 152 -15.97 -14.89 2.06
C GLU A 152 -15.36 -13.53 1.74
N LEU A 153 -16.21 -12.52 1.51
CA LEU A 153 -15.78 -11.14 1.32
C LEU A 153 -15.02 -10.62 2.55
N GLN A 154 -15.52 -10.92 3.75
CA GLN A 154 -14.83 -10.57 5.00
C GLN A 154 -13.45 -11.22 5.08
N GLY A 155 -13.33 -12.50 4.70
CA GLY A 155 -12.04 -13.20 4.67
C GLY A 155 -11.04 -12.58 3.69
N VAL A 156 -11.47 -12.25 2.47
CA VAL A 156 -10.62 -11.61 1.47
C VAL A 156 -10.21 -10.21 1.92
N MET A 157 -11.15 -9.39 2.39
CA MET A 157 -10.84 -8.02 2.84
C MET A 157 -9.94 -8.01 4.09
N ALA A 158 -10.10 -8.96 5.00
CA ALA A 158 -9.19 -9.12 6.15
C ALA A 158 -7.77 -9.44 5.70
N HIS A 159 -7.62 -10.30 4.68
CA HIS A 159 -6.32 -10.62 4.09
C HIS A 159 -5.67 -9.37 3.49
N GLU A 160 -6.40 -8.61 2.67
CA GLU A 160 -5.89 -7.38 2.05
C GLU A 160 -5.49 -6.31 3.09
N LEU A 161 -6.26 -6.18 4.17
CA LEU A 161 -5.95 -5.24 5.25
C LEU A 161 -4.73 -5.66 6.09
N SER A 162 -4.34 -6.93 6.04
CA SER A 162 -3.18 -7.44 6.79
C SER A 162 -1.83 -7.12 6.13
N HIS A 163 -1.83 -6.70 4.89
CA HIS A 163 -0.63 -6.34 4.11
C HIS A 163 -0.30 -4.85 4.21
#